data_2bc29e465445681a32b3c1031b839366
#
_entry.id   2bc29e465445681a32b3c1031b839366
#
_cell.length_a   1.000
_cell.length_b   1.000
_cell.length_c   1.000
_cell.angle_alpha   90.00
_cell.angle_beta   90.00
_cell.angle_gamma   90.00
#
_symmetry.space_group_name_H-M   'P 1'
#
loop_
_entity.id
_entity.type
_entity.pdbx_description
1 polymer ?
#
loop_
_entity_poly.entity_id
_entity_poly.type
_entity_poly.pdbx_seq_one_letter_code
_entity_poly.pdbx_strand_id
1 'polypeptide(L)'
;MRQITIRLADPSDAAALCDMHQDFMSYANTLQMPYTSRKFWEHRMSQGDQSATRLVAVIDAVVVGLLGINQNSNPRRRHVVNFGITVNKSYRGQGVGSALMQAMIDYCDNWLGIRRIELEVFANNPDGLALYEKFGFQREGIARDYAFRDGRYVDAILMSRINDQPK
;
A
#
# COMPACT_ATOMS: atom_id res chain seq x y z
N MET A 1 6.12 19.22 -14.35
CA MET A 1 5.96 18.04 -13.47
C MET A 1 6.23 16.79 -14.29
N ARG A 2 6.96 15.82 -13.74
CA ARG A 2 7.09 14.51 -14.39
C ARG A 2 5.74 13.81 -14.37
N GLN A 3 5.38 13.15 -15.46
CA GLN A 3 4.13 12.42 -15.57
C GLN A 3 4.22 11.11 -14.76
N ILE A 4 3.26 10.89 -13.85
CA ILE A 4 3.13 9.64 -13.11
C ILE A 4 2.07 8.79 -13.80
N THR A 5 2.45 7.59 -14.24
CA THR A 5 1.53 6.62 -14.82
C THR A 5 1.25 5.51 -13.80
N ILE A 6 -0.03 5.18 -13.59
CA ILE A 6 -0.42 4.04 -12.74
C ILE A 6 -0.89 2.90 -13.64
N ARG A 7 -0.38 1.71 -13.38
CA ARG A 7 -0.77 0.48 -14.07
C ARG A 7 -0.74 -0.74 -13.15
N LEU A 8 -1.30 -1.85 -13.59
CA LEU A 8 -1.10 -3.12 -12.90
C LEU A 8 0.39 -3.51 -12.89
N ALA A 9 0.79 -4.13 -11.79
CA ALA A 9 2.12 -4.71 -11.68
C ALA A 9 2.27 -5.90 -12.65
N ASP A 10 3.46 -6.03 -13.21
CA ASP A 10 3.84 -7.12 -14.12
C ASP A 10 5.00 -7.91 -13.49
N PRO A 11 5.15 -9.23 -13.76
CA PRO A 11 6.29 -10.01 -13.28
C PRO A 11 7.66 -9.40 -13.61
N SER A 12 7.77 -8.67 -14.71
CA SER A 12 9.01 -7.93 -15.09
C SER A 12 9.36 -6.79 -14.12
N ASP A 13 8.43 -6.33 -13.29
CA ASP A 13 8.67 -5.29 -12.28
C ASP A 13 9.43 -5.81 -11.05
N ALA A 14 9.59 -7.13 -10.92
CA ALA A 14 10.13 -7.79 -9.73
C ALA A 14 11.53 -7.27 -9.32
N ALA A 15 12.40 -6.95 -10.27
CA ALA A 15 13.72 -6.39 -9.98
C ALA A 15 13.62 -5.01 -9.32
N ALA A 16 12.83 -4.10 -9.90
CA ALA A 16 12.64 -2.76 -9.36
C ALA A 16 11.94 -2.78 -7.98
N LEU A 17 10.98 -3.70 -7.79
CA LEU A 17 10.30 -3.88 -6.50
C LEU A 17 11.26 -4.44 -5.44
N CYS A 18 12.11 -5.38 -5.81
CA CYS A 18 13.16 -5.89 -4.93
C CYS A 18 14.09 -4.77 -4.47
N ASP A 19 14.62 -3.98 -5.39
CA ASP A 19 15.54 -2.88 -5.09
C ASP A 19 14.88 -1.82 -4.19
N MET A 20 13.63 -1.46 -4.46
CA MET A 20 12.87 -0.51 -3.66
C MET A 20 12.67 -0.98 -2.21
N HIS A 21 12.49 -2.29 -1.99
CA HIS A 21 12.25 -2.87 -0.66
C HIS A 21 13.53 -3.25 0.10
N GLN A 22 14.71 -3.02 -0.45
CA GLN A 22 15.98 -3.12 0.29
C GLN A 22 16.26 -1.88 1.16
N ASP A 23 15.57 -0.75 0.87
CA ASP A 23 15.68 0.46 1.69
C ASP A 23 15.06 0.25 3.07
N PHE A 24 15.79 0.63 4.14
CA PHE A 24 15.36 0.47 5.53
C PHE A 24 13.95 1.02 5.78
N MET A 25 13.68 2.25 5.37
CA MET A 25 12.37 2.87 5.60
C MET A 25 11.23 2.16 4.86
N SER A 26 11.53 1.53 3.72
CA SER A 26 10.53 0.78 2.96
C SER A 26 10.08 -0.49 3.67
N TYR A 27 10.99 -1.29 4.22
CA TYR A 27 10.57 -2.47 4.99
C TYR A 27 10.22 -2.13 6.45
N ALA A 28 10.84 -1.12 7.06
CA ALA A 28 10.56 -0.74 8.44
C ALA A 28 9.18 -0.08 8.64
N ASN A 29 8.63 0.57 7.62
CA ASN A 29 7.28 1.17 7.65
C ASN A 29 6.18 0.26 7.08
N THR A 30 6.51 -0.97 6.77
CA THR A 30 5.60 -2.03 6.34
C THR A 30 5.82 -3.27 7.22
N LEU A 31 5.09 -4.35 6.99
CA LEU A 31 5.36 -5.66 7.60
C LEU A 31 6.33 -6.51 6.77
N GLN A 32 7.05 -5.89 5.83
CA GLN A 32 8.07 -6.59 5.05
C GLN A 32 9.30 -6.91 5.92
N MET A 33 9.96 -8.01 5.59
CA MET A 33 11.21 -8.40 6.25
C MET A 33 12.42 -7.81 5.51
N PRO A 34 13.54 -7.56 6.20
CA PRO A 34 14.81 -7.28 5.54
C PRO A 34 15.27 -8.47 4.68
N TYR A 35 16.25 -8.22 3.80
CA TYR A 35 16.86 -9.25 2.94
C TYR A 35 15.89 -9.89 1.93
N THR A 36 15.02 -9.08 1.35
CA THR A 36 14.15 -9.52 0.24
C THR A 36 14.96 -9.94 -0.98
N SER A 37 14.39 -10.79 -1.85
CA SER A 37 15.06 -11.26 -3.07
C SER A 37 14.20 -11.03 -4.32
N ARG A 38 14.85 -10.92 -5.48
CA ARG A 38 14.15 -10.83 -6.76
C ARG A 38 13.21 -12.02 -6.96
N LYS A 39 13.65 -13.24 -6.65
CA LYS A 39 12.83 -14.45 -6.77
C LYS A 39 11.56 -14.40 -5.91
N PHE A 40 11.64 -13.82 -4.70
CA PHE A 40 10.46 -13.58 -3.87
C PHE A 40 9.45 -12.67 -4.56
N TRP A 41 9.92 -11.59 -5.18
CA TRP A 41 9.06 -10.65 -5.90
C TRP A 41 8.51 -11.22 -7.20
N GLU A 42 9.31 -11.98 -7.96
CA GLU A 42 8.83 -12.71 -9.15
C GLU A 42 7.68 -13.65 -8.79
N HIS A 43 7.85 -14.46 -7.73
CA HIS A 43 6.81 -15.35 -7.23
C HIS A 43 5.56 -14.58 -6.80
N ARG A 44 5.73 -13.49 -6.04
CA ARG A 44 4.62 -12.66 -5.55
C ARG A 44 3.85 -11.97 -6.68
N MET A 45 4.51 -11.61 -7.77
CA MET A 45 3.85 -10.98 -8.93
C MET A 45 3.21 -12.02 -9.86
N SER A 46 3.74 -13.24 -9.93
CA SER A 46 3.21 -14.32 -10.77
C SER A 46 2.07 -15.10 -10.11
N GLN A 47 1.92 -15.06 -8.80
CA GLN A 47 0.82 -15.68 -8.08
C GLN A 47 -0.48 -14.95 -8.45
N GLY A 48 -1.31 -15.60 -9.21
CA GLY A 48 -2.66 -15.14 -9.57
C GLY A 48 -3.62 -15.18 -8.37
N ASP A 49 -3.25 -14.55 -7.26
CA ASP A 49 -4.15 -14.34 -6.14
C ASP A 49 -5.23 -13.36 -6.56
N GLN A 50 -6.39 -13.89 -6.90
CA GLN A 50 -7.56 -13.10 -7.32
C GLN A 50 -8.06 -12.15 -6.22
N SER A 51 -7.63 -12.35 -4.97
CA SER A 51 -7.96 -11.47 -3.85
C SER A 51 -7.03 -10.25 -3.73
N ALA A 52 -5.93 -10.23 -4.49
CA ALA A 52 -4.92 -9.17 -4.41
C ALA A 52 -4.71 -8.47 -5.76
N THR A 53 -4.99 -7.17 -5.80
CA THR A 53 -4.65 -6.29 -6.95
C THR A 53 -3.42 -5.47 -6.61
N ARG A 54 -2.43 -5.44 -7.50
CA ARG A 54 -1.18 -4.69 -7.30
C ARG A 54 -1.03 -3.62 -8.37
N LEU A 55 -0.92 -2.37 -7.94
CA LEU A 55 -0.70 -1.19 -8.78
C LEU A 55 0.73 -0.71 -8.61
N VAL A 56 1.38 -0.34 -9.71
CA VAL A 56 2.67 0.33 -9.69
C VAL A 56 2.56 1.73 -10.25
N ALA A 57 3.34 2.63 -9.68
CA ALA A 57 3.56 3.97 -10.22
C ALA A 57 4.85 3.99 -11.03
N VAL A 58 4.80 4.56 -12.22
CA VAL A 58 5.91 4.62 -13.18
C VAL A 58 6.19 6.06 -13.54
N ILE A 59 7.47 6.46 -13.51
CA ILE A 59 8.00 7.75 -13.99
C ILE A 59 9.17 7.45 -14.91
N ASP A 60 9.18 8.01 -16.12
CA ASP A 60 10.27 7.82 -17.11
C ASP A 60 10.65 6.33 -17.30
N ALA A 61 9.64 5.46 -17.43
CA ALA A 61 9.76 4.00 -17.53
C ALA A 61 10.35 3.29 -16.28
N VAL A 62 10.55 3.99 -15.16
CA VAL A 62 11.05 3.43 -13.90
C VAL A 62 9.88 3.21 -12.95
N VAL A 63 9.79 2.02 -12.35
CA VAL A 63 8.84 1.73 -11.26
C VAL A 63 9.31 2.41 -10.00
N VAL A 64 8.48 3.32 -9.48
CA VAL A 64 8.82 4.20 -8.34
C VAL A 64 7.91 4.03 -7.14
N GLY A 65 6.86 3.22 -7.25
CA GLY A 65 5.94 2.93 -6.16
C GLY A 65 5.13 1.67 -6.40
N LEU A 66 4.66 1.08 -5.31
CA LEU A 66 3.78 -0.10 -5.28
C LEU A 66 2.65 0.14 -4.31
N LEU A 67 1.43 -0.22 -4.68
CA LEU A 67 0.28 -0.32 -3.80
C LEU A 67 -0.40 -1.67 -4.03
N GLY A 68 -0.53 -2.46 -2.97
CA GLY A 68 -1.24 -3.74 -2.99
C GLY A 68 -2.58 -3.64 -2.28
N ILE A 69 -3.67 -3.97 -2.97
CA ILE A 69 -5.04 -4.03 -2.45
C ILE A 69 -5.34 -5.49 -2.15
N ASN A 70 -5.76 -5.79 -0.92
CA ASN A 70 -6.14 -7.14 -0.52
C ASN A 70 -7.63 -7.15 -0.15
N GLN A 71 -8.43 -7.90 -0.89
CA GLN A 71 -9.84 -8.11 -0.57
C GLN A 71 -10.00 -9.11 0.57
N ASN A 72 -10.98 -8.86 1.43
CA ASN A 72 -11.27 -9.78 2.52
C ASN A 72 -11.96 -11.03 1.97
N SER A 73 -11.43 -12.21 2.26
CA SER A 73 -11.96 -13.50 1.80
C SER A 73 -13.23 -13.94 2.52
N ASN A 74 -13.53 -13.38 3.70
CA ASN A 74 -14.75 -13.71 4.43
C ASN A 74 -15.97 -13.10 3.72
N PRO A 75 -16.99 -13.91 3.35
CA PRO A 75 -18.18 -13.42 2.65
C PRO A 75 -18.91 -12.28 3.34
N ARG A 76 -18.87 -12.22 4.67
CA ARG A 76 -19.49 -11.14 5.47
C ARG A 76 -18.68 -9.85 5.47
N ARG A 77 -17.43 -9.89 4.99
CA ARG A 77 -16.51 -8.75 4.90
C ARG A 77 -16.04 -8.49 3.46
N ARG A 78 -16.72 -9.00 2.45
CA ARG A 78 -16.34 -8.77 1.05
C ARG A 78 -16.40 -7.30 0.60
N HIS A 79 -17.06 -6.46 1.38
CA HIS A 79 -17.13 -5.00 1.20
C HIS A 79 -15.91 -4.26 1.81
N VAL A 80 -14.94 -4.99 2.32
CA VAL A 80 -13.76 -4.47 3.02
C VAL A 80 -12.50 -4.85 2.25
N VAL A 81 -11.60 -3.89 2.08
CA VAL A 81 -10.22 -4.12 1.63
C VAL A 81 -9.23 -3.55 2.62
N ASN A 82 -8.07 -4.15 2.66
CA ASN A 82 -6.86 -3.62 3.29
C ASN A 82 -5.83 -3.36 2.19
N PHE A 83 -4.90 -2.45 2.42
CA PHE A 83 -3.84 -2.17 1.46
C PHE A 83 -2.50 -1.86 2.13
N GLY A 84 -1.43 -2.02 1.37
CA GLY A 84 -0.10 -1.55 1.71
C GLY A 84 0.47 -0.71 0.57
N ILE A 85 1.24 0.31 0.90
CA ILE A 85 1.85 1.23 -0.06
C ILE A 85 3.33 1.44 0.26
N THR A 86 4.15 1.46 -0.78
CA THR A 86 5.58 1.78 -0.70
C THR A 86 5.96 2.70 -1.85
N VAL A 87 6.73 3.75 -1.54
CA VAL A 87 7.29 4.68 -2.55
C VAL A 87 8.81 4.67 -2.43
N ASN A 88 9.48 4.54 -3.57
CA ASN A 88 10.93 4.61 -3.66
C ASN A 88 11.45 5.89 -3.01
N LYS A 89 12.47 5.78 -2.16
CA LYS A 89 13.02 6.89 -1.37
C LYS A 89 13.38 8.13 -2.20
N SER A 90 13.90 7.92 -3.39
CA SER A 90 14.31 9.00 -4.30
C SER A 90 13.14 9.75 -4.97
N TYR A 91 11.91 9.24 -4.82
CA TYR A 91 10.69 9.78 -5.42
C TYR A 91 9.63 10.17 -4.38
N ARG A 92 9.98 10.14 -3.09
CA ARG A 92 9.09 10.64 -2.02
C ARG A 92 8.90 12.15 -2.15
N GLY A 93 7.76 12.66 -1.70
CA GLY A 93 7.43 14.09 -1.78
C GLY A 93 7.11 14.60 -3.20
N GLN A 94 7.06 13.71 -4.22
CA GLN A 94 6.81 14.07 -5.62
C GLN A 94 5.41 13.69 -6.11
N GLY A 95 4.47 13.38 -5.20
CA GLY A 95 3.09 13.05 -5.54
C GLY A 95 2.82 11.58 -5.86
N VAL A 96 3.82 10.70 -5.85
CA VAL A 96 3.67 9.27 -6.19
C VAL A 96 2.68 8.57 -5.26
N GLY A 97 2.81 8.77 -3.95
CA GLY A 97 1.87 8.19 -2.97
C GLY A 97 0.44 8.67 -3.20
N SER A 98 0.26 9.96 -3.47
CA SER A 98 -1.07 10.53 -3.77
C SER A 98 -1.67 9.96 -5.05
N ALA A 99 -0.88 9.75 -6.11
CA ALA A 99 -1.36 9.16 -7.36
C ALA A 99 -1.81 7.69 -7.15
N LEU A 100 -1.04 6.90 -6.40
CA LEU A 100 -1.40 5.53 -6.06
C LEU A 100 -2.68 5.46 -5.21
N MET A 101 -2.80 6.34 -4.20
CA MET A 101 -3.99 6.42 -3.35
C MET A 101 -5.24 6.78 -4.15
N GLN A 102 -5.15 7.77 -5.04
CA GLN A 102 -6.28 8.16 -5.88
C GLN A 102 -6.73 7.00 -6.78
N ALA A 103 -5.78 6.34 -7.45
CA ALA A 103 -6.08 5.21 -8.32
C ALA A 103 -6.73 4.04 -7.54
N MET A 104 -6.25 3.73 -6.34
CA MET A 104 -6.85 2.72 -5.47
C MET A 104 -8.28 3.07 -5.08
N ILE A 105 -8.52 4.31 -4.65
CA ILE A 105 -9.84 4.77 -4.21
C ILE A 105 -10.82 4.70 -5.39
N ASP A 106 -10.44 5.21 -6.56
CA ASP A 106 -11.28 5.15 -7.75
C ASP A 106 -11.62 3.70 -8.14
N TYR A 107 -10.64 2.81 -8.05
CA TYR A 107 -10.84 1.40 -8.34
C TYR A 107 -11.77 0.71 -7.31
N CYS A 108 -11.58 0.98 -6.03
CA CYS A 108 -12.41 0.43 -4.96
C CYS A 108 -13.84 0.96 -5.01
N ASP A 109 -14.00 2.27 -5.19
CA ASP A 109 -15.32 2.93 -5.13
C ASP A 109 -16.17 2.63 -6.37
N ASN A 110 -15.55 2.64 -7.57
CA ASN A 110 -16.31 2.63 -8.83
C ASN A 110 -16.36 1.25 -9.49
N TRP A 111 -15.46 0.31 -9.15
CA TRP A 111 -15.38 -0.97 -9.84
C TRP A 111 -15.52 -2.18 -8.91
N LEU A 112 -14.94 -2.16 -7.72
CA LEU A 112 -15.04 -3.26 -6.77
C LEU A 112 -16.24 -3.18 -5.85
N GLY A 113 -16.89 -2.02 -5.76
CA GLY A 113 -18.03 -1.84 -4.86
C GLY A 113 -17.64 -1.90 -3.38
N ILE A 114 -16.42 -1.47 -3.05
CA ILE A 114 -15.92 -1.46 -1.67
C ILE A 114 -16.59 -0.34 -0.89
N ARG A 115 -17.08 -0.66 0.32
CA ARG A 115 -17.62 0.33 1.26
C ARG A 115 -16.54 0.80 2.26
N ARG A 116 -15.63 -0.10 2.66
CA ARG A 116 -14.63 0.18 3.69
C ARG A 116 -13.24 -0.14 3.20
N ILE A 117 -12.36 0.84 3.26
CA ILE A 117 -10.91 0.65 3.06
C ILE A 117 -10.26 0.85 4.41
N GLU A 118 -9.53 -0.13 4.91
CA GLU A 118 -8.86 -0.08 6.21
C GLU A 118 -7.36 -0.28 6.09
N LEU A 119 -6.61 0.26 7.02
CA LEU A 119 -5.16 0.13 7.10
C LEU A 119 -4.68 0.19 8.55
N GLU A 120 -3.47 -0.30 8.75
CA GLU A 120 -2.66 -0.06 9.93
C GLU A 120 -1.42 0.76 9.52
N VAL A 121 -1.13 1.81 10.27
CA VAL A 121 0.06 2.64 10.07
C VAL A 121 0.82 2.77 11.40
N PHE A 122 2.13 2.59 11.37
CA PHE A 122 2.92 2.75 12.60
C PHE A 122 2.76 4.16 13.17
N ALA A 123 2.57 4.25 14.49
CA ALA A 123 2.27 5.50 15.18
C ALA A 123 3.37 6.57 14.99
N ASN A 124 4.59 6.13 14.69
CA ASN A 124 5.74 7.00 14.42
C ASN A 124 6.04 7.19 12.92
N ASN A 125 5.03 7.04 12.05
CA ASN A 125 5.11 7.33 10.62
C ASN A 125 4.24 8.55 10.27
N PRO A 126 4.70 9.78 10.55
CA PRO A 126 3.89 10.99 10.32
C PRO A 126 3.55 11.23 8.86
N ASP A 127 4.44 10.85 7.92
CA ASP A 127 4.21 11.03 6.48
C ASP A 127 3.08 10.12 5.99
N GLY A 128 3.03 8.88 6.46
CA GLY A 128 1.93 7.95 6.18
C GLY A 128 0.60 8.46 6.74
N LEU A 129 0.60 8.88 8.01
CA LEU A 129 -0.59 9.44 8.65
C LEU A 129 -1.15 10.65 7.88
N ALA A 130 -0.29 11.60 7.53
CA ALA A 130 -0.69 12.78 6.76
C ALA A 130 -1.25 12.42 5.37
N LEU A 131 -0.64 11.44 4.69
CA LEU A 131 -1.13 10.94 3.40
C LEU A 131 -2.54 10.38 3.54
N TYR A 132 -2.78 9.49 4.50
CA TYR A 132 -4.08 8.85 4.66
C TYR A 132 -5.17 9.83 5.10
N GLU A 133 -4.87 10.73 6.03
CA GLU A 133 -5.80 11.79 6.46
C GLU A 133 -6.21 12.70 5.28
N LYS A 134 -5.27 13.03 4.38
CA LYS A 134 -5.54 13.79 3.15
C LYS A 134 -6.60 13.11 2.26
N PHE A 135 -6.64 11.78 2.23
CA PHE A 135 -7.59 10.98 1.45
C PHE A 135 -8.85 10.57 2.23
N GLY A 136 -9.10 11.19 3.37
CA GLY A 136 -10.34 11.02 4.13
C GLY A 136 -10.35 9.80 5.06
N PHE A 137 -9.19 9.19 5.32
CA PHE A 137 -9.10 8.16 6.34
C PHE A 137 -9.16 8.78 7.73
N GLN A 138 -9.89 8.13 8.62
CA GLN A 138 -10.08 8.54 10.01
C GLN A 138 -9.44 7.51 10.94
N ARG A 139 -8.90 7.99 12.06
CA ARG A 139 -8.33 7.14 13.10
C ARG A 139 -9.46 6.45 13.87
N GLU A 140 -9.33 5.14 14.08
CA GLU A 140 -10.33 4.33 14.80
C GLU A 140 -9.80 3.79 16.14
N GLY A 141 -8.48 3.71 16.30
CA GLY A 141 -7.89 3.21 17.52
C GLY A 141 -6.38 3.03 17.42
N ILE A 142 -5.82 2.52 18.53
CA ILE A 142 -4.39 2.20 18.66
C ILE A 142 -4.26 0.71 18.96
N ALA A 143 -3.50 0.00 18.15
CA ALA A 143 -3.04 -1.35 18.41
C ALA A 143 -1.66 -1.26 19.08
N ARG A 144 -1.60 -1.54 20.40
CA ARG A 144 -0.36 -1.51 21.18
C ARG A 144 0.48 -2.74 20.86
N ASP A 145 1.82 -2.57 20.84
CA ASP A 145 2.78 -3.62 20.54
C ASP A 145 2.42 -4.41 19.26
N TYR A 146 1.97 -3.68 18.23
CA TYR A 146 1.41 -4.24 17.00
C TYR A 146 2.44 -5.06 16.21
N ALA A 147 3.69 -4.62 16.17
CA ALA A 147 4.75 -5.29 15.46
C ALA A 147 6.11 -5.13 16.15
N PHE A 148 6.99 -6.10 15.93
CA PHE A 148 8.38 -6.03 16.34
C PHE A 148 9.22 -5.45 15.19
N ARG A 149 9.94 -4.36 15.45
CA ARG A 149 10.73 -3.65 14.46
C ARG A 149 12.01 -3.08 15.06
N ASP A 150 13.14 -3.40 14.47
CA ASP A 150 14.45 -2.87 14.87
C ASP A 150 14.69 -2.95 16.40
N GLY A 151 14.49 -4.16 16.94
CA GLY A 151 14.79 -4.49 18.34
C GLY A 151 13.72 -4.07 19.37
N ARG A 152 12.55 -3.55 18.93
CA ARG A 152 11.47 -3.11 19.85
C ARG A 152 10.09 -3.35 19.28
N TYR A 153 9.10 -3.40 20.15
CA TYR A 153 7.69 -3.35 19.75
C TYR A 153 7.28 -1.93 19.40
N VAL A 154 6.41 -1.80 18.40
CA VAL A 154 5.86 -0.53 17.93
C VAL A 154 4.36 -0.60 17.84
N ASP A 155 3.70 0.51 18.18
CA ASP A 155 2.25 0.66 18.06
C ASP A 155 1.85 1.00 16.63
N ALA A 156 0.63 0.65 16.26
CA ALA A 156 0.00 1.07 15.03
C ALA A 156 -1.30 1.83 15.30
N ILE A 157 -1.58 2.80 14.44
CA ILE A 157 -2.88 3.48 14.38
C ILE A 157 -3.75 2.72 13.38
N LEU A 158 -4.93 2.33 13.81
CA LEU A 158 -5.95 1.76 12.95
C LEU A 158 -6.71 2.90 12.26
N MET A 159 -6.81 2.86 10.94
CA MET A 159 -7.51 3.89 10.16
C MET A 159 -8.45 3.25 9.15
N SER A 160 -9.51 3.94 8.83
CA SER A 160 -10.41 3.55 7.76
C SER A 160 -11.00 4.73 7.00
N ARG A 161 -11.39 4.47 5.76
CA ARG A 161 -12.22 5.33 4.94
C ARG A 161 -13.51 4.59 4.59
N ILE A 162 -14.64 5.21 4.87
CA ILE A 162 -15.97 4.70 4.51
C ILE A 162 -16.47 5.44 3.26
N ASN A 163 -16.89 4.68 2.26
CA ASN A 163 -17.59 5.24 1.10
C ASN A 163 -19.09 5.28 1.43
N ASP A 164 -19.61 6.46 1.75
CA ASP A 164 -21.01 6.68 2.12
C ASP A 164 -21.93 6.95 0.91
N GLN A 165 -21.40 6.90 -0.31
CA GLN A 165 -22.23 7.08 -1.50
C GLN A 165 -23.25 5.94 -1.61
N PRO A 166 -24.53 6.25 -1.79
CA PRO A 166 -25.53 5.23 -2.03
C PRO A 166 -25.24 4.52 -3.35
N LYS A 167 -25.23 3.21 -3.32
CA LYS A 167 -25.12 2.34 -4.50
C LYS A 167 -26.46 1.85 -4.92
#